data_cdbe71287522b572ebc1e4895c51af76
#
_entry.id   cdbe71287522b572ebc1e4895c51af76
#
_cell.length_a   1.000
_cell.length_b   1.000
_cell.length_c   1.000
_cell.angle_alpha   90.00
_cell.angle_beta   90.00
_cell.angle_gamma   90.00
#
_symmetry.space_group_name_H-M   'P 1'
#
loop_
_entity.id
_entity.type
_entity.pdbx_description
1 polymer ?
#
loop_
_entity_poly.entity_id
_entity_poly.type
_entity_poly.pdbx_seq_one_letter_code
_entity_poly.pdbx_strand_id
1 'polypeptide(L)'
;MQPFRFFDIIPGMDESRTWKTPGEIADEWGISDRRVRILCAEGRINPTRFDGKHWLISPNAVRPRDGRITRYSGNSSTDESIAVDIIRKKQTVVRNLRRTSTADRKQQWERQFHSFLLSAIPKLGIRNFAVADLERILKDRGIQGVALSAQMAAVFFERAMRFILSEAGKRRRLEPKIVREINCLIARGYPDGIGLFRNEAKVVALANTLDEFRRSTGVIHKRLARLFAAIVGSSPFTARTSSTAFVLINYLLLSEGLPPIVLDLVKSCESARTYLADPNRSNLAEAIRYAIYKSLHEYAALTPLG
;
A
#
# COMPACT_ATOMS: atom_id res chain seq x y z
N MET A 1 -40.41 -28.15 9.41
CA MET A 1 -39.45 -27.18 8.81
C MET A 1 -38.05 -27.71 9.08
N GLN A 2 -37.43 -28.36 8.09
CA GLN A 2 -36.05 -28.85 8.19
C GLN A 2 -35.09 -27.75 7.70
N PRO A 3 -33.91 -27.57 8.29
CA PRO A 3 -32.97 -26.56 7.86
C PRO A 3 -32.29 -26.98 6.56
N PHE A 4 -32.33 -26.10 5.58
CA PHE A 4 -31.63 -26.20 4.28
C PHE A 4 -30.13 -26.48 4.51
N ARG A 5 -29.66 -27.60 3.99
CA ARG A 5 -28.22 -27.91 3.90
C ARG A 5 -27.67 -27.33 2.59
N PHE A 6 -26.65 -26.53 2.72
CA PHE A 6 -25.95 -25.77 1.64
C PHE A 6 -25.06 -26.67 0.74
N PHE A 7 -25.40 -27.97 0.54
CA PHE A 7 -24.51 -28.94 -0.10
C PHE A 7 -25.02 -29.56 -1.41
N ASP A 8 -26.10 -29.04 -2.01
CA ASP A 8 -26.74 -29.72 -3.13
C ASP A 8 -26.55 -29.06 -4.53
N ILE A 9 -25.48 -28.27 -4.74
CA ILE A 9 -25.20 -27.75 -6.08
C ILE A 9 -23.71 -27.82 -6.43
N ILE A 10 -23.20 -29.02 -6.75
CA ILE A 10 -22.08 -29.20 -7.67
C ILE A 10 -22.32 -30.53 -8.43
N PRO A 11 -22.77 -30.50 -9.70
CA PRO A 11 -22.84 -31.71 -10.51
C PRO A 11 -21.45 -32.04 -11.05
N GLY A 12 -20.98 -33.24 -10.80
CA GLY A 12 -19.83 -33.81 -11.51
C GLY A 12 -18.60 -34.20 -10.70
N MET A 13 -18.74 -34.58 -9.42
CA MET A 13 -17.63 -35.24 -8.70
C MET A 13 -17.78 -36.77 -8.81
N ASP A 14 -16.83 -37.35 -9.53
CA ASP A 14 -16.63 -38.82 -9.56
C ASP A 14 -16.26 -39.29 -8.16
N GLU A 15 -17.21 -39.94 -7.46
CA GLU A 15 -17.06 -40.46 -6.08
C GLU A 15 -16.07 -41.66 -5.97
N SER A 16 -15.49 -42.11 -7.06
CA SER A 16 -14.57 -43.26 -7.09
C SER A 16 -13.13 -42.93 -6.68
N ARG A 17 -12.76 -41.66 -6.50
CA ARG A 17 -11.41 -41.26 -6.08
C ARG A 17 -11.32 -41.09 -4.56
N THR A 18 -10.65 -42.01 -3.91
CA THR A 18 -10.37 -41.98 -2.46
C THR A 18 -9.60 -40.72 -2.07
N TRP A 19 -10.13 -39.98 -1.10
CA TRP A 19 -9.46 -38.84 -0.48
C TRP A 19 -8.15 -39.28 0.20
N LYS A 20 -7.08 -38.52 0.05
CA LYS A 20 -5.75 -38.79 0.58
C LYS A 20 -5.54 -38.16 1.95
N THR A 21 -4.78 -38.83 2.80
CA THR A 21 -4.32 -38.30 4.08
C THR A 21 -3.15 -37.29 3.88
N PRO A 22 -2.86 -36.43 4.88
CA PRO A 22 -1.66 -35.57 4.82
C PRO A 22 -0.35 -36.36 4.66
N GLY A 23 -0.25 -37.57 5.21
CA GLY A 23 0.92 -38.43 5.04
C GLY A 23 1.12 -38.86 3.60
N GLU A 24 0.07 -39.37 2.94
CA GLU A 24 0.13 -39.77 1.53
C GLU A 24 0.48 -38.63 0.59
N ILE A 25 -0.05 -37.43 0.86
CA ILE A 25 0.29 -36.22 0.11
C ILE A 25 1.73 -35.74 0.41
N ALA A 26 2.20 -35.92 1.63
CA ALA A 26 3.57 -35.60 2.02
C ALA A 26 4.59 -36.44 1.23
N ASP A 27 4.33 -37.73 1.11
CA ASP A 27 5.15 -38.68 0.34
C ASP A 27 5.13 -38.32 -1.16
N GLU A 28 3.95 -38.03 -1.71
CA GLU A 28 3.78 -37.68 -3.12
C GLU A 28 4.48 -36.33 -3.47
N TRP A 29 4.44 -35.37 -2.56
CA TRP A 29 5.02 -34.05 -2.80
C TRP A 29 6.44 -33.86 -2.29
N GLY A 30 7.00 -34.88 -1.61
CA GLY A 30 8.36 -34.84 -1.04
C GLY A 30 8.50 -33.72 0.03
N ILE A 31 7.51 -33.57 0.91
CA ILE A 31 7.51 -32.63 2.04
C ILE A 31 7.04 -33.37 3.32
N SER A 32 7.25 -32.75 4.48
CA SER A 32 6.81 -33.39 5.74
C SER A 32 5.28 -33.33 5.91
N ASP A 33 4.68 -34.34 6.53
CA ASP A 33 3.26 -34.41 6.91
C ASP A 33 2.84 -33.18 7.74
N ARG A 34 3.68 -32.73 8.66
CA ARG A 34 3.47 -31.49 9.41
C ARG A 34 3.29 -30.26 8.46
N ARG A 35 4.08 -30.21 7.40
CA ARG A 35 3.98 -29.11 6.42
C ARG A 35 2.67 -29.16 5.63
N VAL A 36 2.22 -30.36 5.25
CA VAL A 36 0.92 -30.54 4.58
C VAL A 36 -0.22 -30.06 5.47
N ARG A 37 -0.24 -30.46 6.74
CA ARG A 37 -1.28 -30.02 7.71
C ARG A 37 -1.31 -28.51 7.89
N ILE A 38 -0.15 -27.86 7.96
CA ILE A 38 -0.07 -26.39 8.01
C ILE A 38 -0.68 -25.77 6.75
N LEU A 39 -0.36 -26.31 5.57
CA LEU A 39 -0.90 -25.80 4.30
C LEU A 39 -2.42 -26.01 4.18
N CYS A 40 -2.96 -27.12 4.73
CA CYS A 40 -4.41 -27.32 4.83
C CYS A 40 -5.06 -26.31 5.77
N ALA A 41 -4.50 -26.10 6.96
CA ALA A 41 -5.00 -25.16 7.95
C ALA A 41 -4.92 -23.69 7.45
N GLU A 42 -3.92 -23.37 6.63
CA GLU A 42 -3.78 -22.09 5.94
C GLU A 42 -4.73 -21.93 4.73
N GLY A 43 -5.48 -22.98 4.35
CA GLY A 43 -6.35 -22.98 3.17
C GLY A 43 -5.59 -22.88 1.84
N ARG A 44 -4.31 -23.27 1.81
CA ARG A 44 -3.45 -23.22 0.62
C ARG A 44 -3.53 -24.47 -0.24
N ILE A 45 -4.15 -25.52 0.25
CA ILE A 45 -4.46 -26.74 -0.50
C ILE A 45 -5.97 -26.78 -0.70
N ASN A 46 -6.42 -26.92 -1.92
CA ASN A 46 -7.83 -27.07 -2.27
C ASN A 46 -7.99 -28.11 -3.39
N PRO A 47 -9.05 -28.95 -3.34
CA PRO A 47 -10.04 -29.10 -2.28
C PRO A 47 -9.52 -29.89 -1.07
N THR A 48 -9.86 -29.45 0.14
CA THR A 48 -9.59 -30.17 1.39
C THR A 48 -10.83 -30.16 2.28
N ARG A 49 -10.97 -31.17 3.12
CA ARG A 49 -12.04 -31.29 4.10
C ARG A 49 -11.45 -31.75 5.44
N PHE A 50 -11.98 -31.26 6.56
CA PHE A 50 -11.61 -31.70 7.89
C PHE A 50 -12.78 -32.47 8.51
N ASP A 51 -12.57 -33.72 8.88
CA ASP A 51 -13.60 -34.61 9.43
C ASP A 51 -13.78 -34.47 10.94
N GLY A 52 -13.12 -33.52 11.59
CA GLY A 52 -13.08 -33.30 13.03
C GLY A 52 -11.84 -33.89 13.70
N LYS A 53 -11.12 -34.78 13.05
CA LYS A 53 -9.92 -35.45 13.56
C LYS A 53 -8.75 -35.37 12.55
N HIS A 54 -9.05 -35.54 11.27
CA HIS A 54 -8.04 -35.64 10.22
C HIS A 54 -8.38 -34.72 9.04
N TRP A 55 -7.35 -34.20 8.38
CA TRP A 55 -7.47 -33.58 7.08
C TRP A 55 -7.60 -34.64 5.99
N LEU A 56 -8.53 -34.43 5.09
CA LEU A 56 -8.72 -35.20 3.87
C LEU A 56 -8.48 -34.28 2.66
N ILE A 57 -7.63 -34.71 1.75
CA ILE A 57 -7.16 -33.93 0.62
C ILE A 57 -7.58 -34.62 -0.66
N SER A 58 -8.17 -33.85 -1.59
CA SER A 58 -8.55 -34.42 -2.89
C SER A 58 -7.33 -34.92 -3.65
N PRO A 59 -7.44 -36.05 -4.36
CA PRO A 59 -6.37 -36.55 -5.23
C PRO A 59 -6.01 -35.58 -6.37
N ASN A 60 -6.90 -34.64 -6.66
CA ASN A 60 -6.68 -33.58 -7.66
C ASN A 60 -6.09 -32.29 -7.03
N ALA A 61 -5.78 -32.28 -5.73
CA ALA A 61 -5.18 -31.14 -5.10
C ALA A 61 -3.78 -30.86 -5.67
N VAL A 62 -3.54 -29.60 -6.02
CA VAL A 62 -2.26 -29.17 -6.59
C VAL A 62 -1.34 -28.71 -5.46
N ARG A 63 -0.07 -29.17 -5.51
CA ARG A 63 0.96 -28.73 -4.57
C ARG A 63 1.11 -27.19 -4.62
N PRO A 64 0.92 -26.47 -3.49
CA PRO A 64 1.16 -25.06 -3.44
C PRO A 64 2.63 -24.76 -3.74
N ARG A 65 2.89 -23.76 -4.59
CA ARG A 65 4.26 -23.33 -4.87
C ARG A 65 4.96 -22.89 -3.59
N ASP A 66 6.20 -23.34 -3.40
CA ASP A 66 7.02 -22.92 -2.26
C ASP A 66 7.42 -21.45 -2.44
N GLY A 67 6.97 -20.57 -1.54
CA GLY A 67 7.28 -19.16 -1.57
C GLY A 67 8.76 -18.78 -1.43
N ARG A 68 9.64 -19.80 -1.20
CA ARG A 68 11.09 -19.61 -1.15
C ARG A 68 11.76 -19.63 -2.54
N ILE A 69 11.09 -20.23 -3.54
CA ILE A 69 11.66 -20.39 -4.90
C ILE A 69 11.39 -19.18 -5.81
N THR A 70 10.48 -18.28 -5.42
CA THR A 70 10.05 -17.15 -6.27
C THR A 70 10.91 -15.90 -6.18
N ARG A 71 12.21 -16.00 -5.86
CA ARG A 71 13.09 -14.81 -5.87
C ARG A 71 13.51 -14.36 -7.27
N TYR A 72 13.35 -15.20 -8.29
CA TYR A 72 13.77 -14.86 -9.66
C TYR A 72 12.93 -15.60 -10.71
N SER A 73 11.74 -15.11 -11.02
CA SER A 73 11.08 -15.41 -12.30
C SER A 73 9.98 -14.38 -12.52
N GLY A 74 10.24 -13.47 -13.44
CA GLY A 74 9.27 -12.44 -13.85
C GLY A 74 8.11 -13.04 -14.63
N ASN A 75 6.99 -13.34 -13.95
CA ASN A 75 5.74 -13.71 -14.60
C ASN A 75 4.53 -13.24 -13.78
N SER A 76 3.46 -12.93 -14.47
CA SER A 76 2.20 -12.34 -13.99
C SER A 76 1.55 -13.02 -12.77
N SER A 77 1.86 -14.29 -12.49
CA SER A 77 1.37 -15.03 -11.31
C SER A 77 1.93 -14.50 -9.97
N THR A 78 3.03 -13.72 -10.00
CA THR A 78 3.65 -13.12 -8.82
C THR A 78 2.84 -11.94 -8.31
N ASP A 79 2.21 -11.18 -9.20
CA ASP A 79 1.42 -9.99 -8.86
C ASP A 79 0.13 -10.36 -8.12
N GLU A 80 -0.52 -11.47 -8.49
CA GLU A 80 -1.72 -11.95 -7.79
C GLU A 80 -1.40 -12.42 -6.37
N SER A 81 -0.30 -13.16 -6.19
CA SER A 81 0.11 -13.63 -4.86
C SER A 81 0.47 -12.48 -3.93
N ILE A 82 1.09 -11.42 -4.47
CA ILE A 82 1.45 -10.20 -3.72
C ILE A 82 0.20 -9.40 -3.38
N ALA A 83 -0.76 -9.28 -4.31
CA ALA A 83 -2.03 -8.63 -4.04
C ALA A 83 -2.80 -9.34 -2.92
N VAL A 84 -2.82 -10.67 -2.93
CA VAL A 84 -3.43 -11.50 -1.88
C VAL A 84 -2.73 -11.29 -0.54
N ASP A 85 -1.39 -11.22 -0.49
CA ASP A 85 -0.64 -10.97 0.74
C ASP A 85 -0.89 -9.56 1.31
N ILE A 86 -0.98 -8.55 0.46
CA ILE A 86 -1.34 -7.17 0.86
C ILE A 86 -2.76 -7.17 1.46
N ILE A 87 -3.72 -7.83 0.81
CA ILE A 87 -5.10 -7.92 1.29
C ILE A 87 -5.16 -8.64 2.64
N ARG A 88 -4.45 -9.76 2.78
CA ARG A 88 -4.42 -10.54 4.04
C ARG A 88 -3.81 -9.74 5.19
N LYS A 89 -2.70 -9.03 4.96
CA LYS A 89 -2.08 -8.15 5.94
C LYS A 89 -2.97 -6.97 6.30
N LYS A 90 -3.64 -6.35 5.32
CA LYS A 90 -4.65 -5.32 5.55
C LYS A 90 -5.76 -5.84 6.46
N GLN A 91 -6.31 -7.02 6.18
CA GLN A 91 -7.36 -7.64 7.00
C GLN A 91 -6.89 -7.89 8.44
N THR A 92 -5.64 -8.32 8.63
CA THR A 92 -5.04 -8.53 9.95
C THR A 92 -4.92 -7.21 10.71
N VAL A 93 -4.38 -6.16 10.09
CA VAL A 93 -4.29 -4.81 10.68
C VAL A 93 -5.67 -4.29 11.07
N VAL A 94 -6.65 -4.37 10.17
CA VAL A 94 -8.03 -3.92 10.44
C VAL A 94 -8.67 -4.73 11.56
N ARG A 95 -8.46 -6.04 11.60
CA ARG A 95 -8.98 -6.91 12.67
C ARG A 95 -8.41 -6.54 14.03
N ASN A 96 -7.11 -6.34 14.10
CA ASN A 96 -6.42 -5.96 15.33
C ASN A 96 -6.86 -4.56 15.81
N LEU A 97 -6.98 -3.59 14.89
CA LEU A 97 -7.49 -2.26 15.22
C LEU A 97 -8.95 -2.28 15.74
N ARG A 98 -9.77 -3.24 15.31
CA ARG A 98 -11.15 -3.38 15.84
C ARG A 98 -11.21 -3.90 17.28
N ARG A 99 -10.15 -4.59 17.75
CA ARG A 99 -10.08 -5.14 19.10
C ARG A 99 -9.58 -4.15 20.14
N THR A 100 -8.97 -3.03 19.72
CA THR A 100 -8.46 -2.00 20.62
C THR A 100 -9.52 -0.93 20.90
N SER A 101 -9.44 -0.27 22.07
CA SER A 101 -10.29 0.84 22.42
C SER A 101 -10.14 2.02 21.45
N THR A 102 -11.16 2.88 21.34
CA THR A 102 -11.07 4.05 20.46
C THR A 102 -9.97 5.02 20.88
N ALA A 103 -9.75 5.19 22.19
CA ALA A 103 -8.70 6.05 22.73
C ALA A 103 -7.31 5.50 22.40
N ASP A 104 -7.08 4.21 22.64
CA ASP A 104 -5.81 3.53 22.36
C ASP A 104 -5.50 3.53 20.86
N ARG A 105 -6.52 3.31 20.01
CA ARG A 105 -6.38 3.40 18.55
C ARG A 105 -5.91 4.78 18.11
N LYS A 106 -6.50 5.84 18.68
CA LYS A 106 -6.12 7.22 18.35
C LYS A 106 -4.69 7.50 18.76
N GLN A 107 -4.31 7.13 19.98
CA GLN A 107 -2.95 7.32 20.48
C GLN A 107 -1.92 6.51 19.67
N GLN A 108 -2.22 5.27 19.34
CA GLN A 108 -1.38 4.41 18.51
C GLN A 108 -1.21 4.99 17.11
N TRP A 109 -2.31 5.48 16.52
CA TRP A 109 -2.28 6.12 15.22
C TRP A 109 -1.42 7.39 15.22
N GLU A 110 -1.55 8.26 16.23
CA GLU A 110 -0.72 9.47 16.34
C GLU A 110 0.79 9.13 16.48
N ARG A 111 1.13 8.10 17.24
CA ARG A 111 2.52 7.63 17.34
C ARG A 111 3.05 7.12 16.01
N GLN A 112 2.28 6.34 15.29
CA GLN A 112 2.65 5.82 13.97
C GLN A 112 2.76 6.94 12.94
N PHE A 113 1.82 7.86 12.96
CA PHE A 113 1.84 9.03 12.09
C PHE A 113 3.08 9.90 12.34
N HIS A 114 3.42 10.13 13.58
CA HIS A 114 4.65 10.84 13.95
C HIS A 114 5.91 10.11 13.44
N SER A 115 6.00 8.80 13.66
CA SER A 115 7.10 7.97 13.14
C SER A 115 7.18 8.01 11.61
N PHE A 116 6.02 7.98 10.93
CA PHE A 116 5.95 8.15 9.49
C PHE A 116 6.54 9.51 9.06
N LEU A 117 6.15 10.61 9.70
CA LEU A 117 6.67 11.96 9.38
C LEU A 117 8.17 12.05 9.54
N LEU A 118 8.72 11.53 10.65
CA LEU A 118 10.16 11.49 10.91
C LEU A 118 10.93 10.71 9.82
N SER A 119 10.30 9.69 9.26
CA SER A 119 10.87 8.86 8.19
C SER A 119 10.69 9.48 6.79
N ALA A 120 9.57 10.16 6.55
CA ALA A 120 9.20 10.68 5.23
C ALA A 120 9.86 12.02 4.90
N ILE A 121 9.90 12.97 5.84
CA ILE A 121 10.37 14.34 5.59
C ILE A 121 11.82 14.38 5.08
N PRO A 122 12.79 13.62 5.64
CA PRO A 122 14.15 13.58 5.09
C PRO A 122 14.22 13.05 3.66
N LYS A 123 13.25 12.23 3.24
CA LYS A 123 13.17 11.64 1.90
C LYS A 123 12.54 12.54 0.84
N LEU A 124 12.02 13.71 1.23
CA LEU A 124 11.43 14.68 0.30
C LEU A 124 12.47 15.50 -0.48
N GLY A 125 13.76 15.31 -0.24
CA GLY A 125 14.83 16.08 -0.89
C GLY A 125 14.88 17.55 -0.45
N ILE A 126 14.30 17.90 0.71
CA ILE A 126 14.32 19.28 1.24
C ILE A 126 15.64 19.56 1.95
N ARG A 127 16.00 18.73 2.91
CA ARG A 127 17.25 18.73 3.70
C ARG A 127 17.27 17.48 4.56
N ASN A 128 18.46 16.99 4.87
CA ASN A 128 18.62 15.99 5.90
C ASN A 128 18.52 16.67 7.27
N PHE A 129 17.45 16.39 8.00
CA PHE A 129 17.28 16.80 9.39
C PHE A 129 17.77 15.67 10.31
N ALA A 130 18.41 16.03 11.42
CA ALA A 130 18.51 15.10 12.53
C ALA A 130 17.10 14.84 13.11
N VAL A 131 16.84 13.62 13.57
CA VAL A 131 15.51 13.24 14.11
C VAL A 131 15.07 14.18 15.22
N ALA A 132 15.99 14.50 16.14
CA ALA A 132 15.72 15.43 17.26
C ALA A 132 15.34 16.84 16.78
N ASP A 133 15.97 17.32 15.72
CA ASP A 133 15.66 18.62 15.13
C ASP A 133 14.27 18.61 14.49
N LEU A 134 13.96 17.55 13.75
CA LEU A 134 12.67 17.41 13.13
C LEU A 134 11.53 17.34 14.16
N GLU A 135 11.74 16.60 15.26
CA GLU A 135 10.79 16.57 16.38
C GLU A 135 10.53 17.96 16.98
N ARG A 136 11.60 18.78 17.09
CA ARG A 136 11.46 20.17 17.59
C ARG A 136 10.68 21.03 16.62
N ILE A 137 10.97 20.94 15.31
CA ILE A 137 10.25 21.67 14.26
C ILE A 137 8.77 21.32 14.27
N LEU A 138 8.44 20.03 14.35
CA LEU A 138 7.04 19.56 14.35
C LEU A 138 6.28 19.90 15.64
N LYS A 139 7.01 20.30 16.71
CA LYS A 139 6.43 20.85 17.96
C LYS A 139 6.43 22.38 17.98
N ASP A 140 6.47 23.03 16.80
CA ASP A 140 6.50 24.48 16.63
C ASP A 140 7.70 25.19 17.33
N ARG A 141 8.79 24.47 17.53
CA ARG A 141 10.02 25.03 18.10
C ARG A 141 11.03 25.24 16.99
N GLY A 142 11.20 26.49 16.58
CA GLY A 142 12.20 26.87 15.60
C GLY A 142 13.62 26.44 16.00
N ILE A 143 14.45 26.12 15.01
CA ILE A 143 15.83 25.69 15.21
C ILE A 143 16.76 26.73 14.61
N GLN A 144 17.73 27.18 15.40
CA GLN A 144 18.79 28.06 14.92
C GLN A 144 19.73 27.31 13.95
N GLY A 145 20.25 28.01 12.94
CA GLY A 145 21.16 27.42 11.95
C GLY A 145 20.49 26.58 10.85
N VAL A 146 19.17 26.45 10.87
CA VAL A 146 18.40 25.82 9.82
C VAL A 146 17.56 26.86 9.10
N ALA A 147 17.67 26.93 7.78
CA ALA A 147 16.90 27.87 6.97
C ALA A 147 15.39 27.75 7.27
N LEU A 148 14.72 28.88 7.48
CA LEU A 148 13.29 28.93 7.79
C LEU A 148 12.45 28.22 6.72
N SER A 149 12.81 28.35 5.44
CA SER A 149 12.12 27.68 4.33
C SER A 149 12.15 26.15 4.46
N ALA A 150 13.24 25.58 4.94
CA ALA A 150 13.34 24.12 5.17
C ALA A 150 12.47 23.68 6.35
N GLN A 151 12.46 24.45 7.44
CA GLN A 151 11.60 24.20 8.60
C GLN A 151 10.11 24.29 8.20
N MET A 152 9.74 25.36 7.50
CA MET A 152 8.36 25.53 7.00
C MET A 152 7.94 24.43 6.03
N ALA A 153 8.85 23.93 5.19
CA ALA A 153 8.54 22.81 4.30
C ALA A 153 8.16 21.54 5.08
N ALA A 154 8.84 21.25 6.18
CA ALA A 154 8.51 20.11 7.05
C ALA A 154 7.12 20.28 7.69
N VAL A 155 6.82 21.47 8.24
CA VAL A 155 5.53 21.78 8.86
C VAL A 155 4.39 21.71 7.84
N PHE A 156 4.57 22.26 6.65
CA PHE A 156 3.53 22.23 5.61
C PHE A 156 3.33 20.83 5.03
N PHE A 157 4.38 20.02 4.97
CA PHE A 157 4.22 18.61 4.63
C PHE A 157 3.38 17.88 5.68
N GLU A 158 3.64 18.07 6.97
CA GLU A 158 2.79 17.52 8.04
C GLU A 158 1.33 17.94 7.87
N ARG A 159 1.08 19.24 7.66
CA ARG A 159 -0.28 19.78 7.46
C ARG A 159 -0.98 19.14 6.25
N ALA A 160 -0.25 18.95 5.13
CA ALA A 160 -0.78 18.26 3.96
C ALA A 160 -1.13 16.80 4.27
N MET A 161 -0.29 16.11 5.03
CA MET A 161 -0.57 14.72 5.45
C MET A 161 -1.75 14.63 6.41
N ARG A 162 -1.90 15.55 7.37
CA ARG A 162 -3.08 15.62 8.25
C ARG A 162 -4.35 15.94 7.46
N PHE A 163 -4.27 16.81 6.46
CA PHE A 163 -5.39 17.10 5.57
C PHE A 163 -5.85 15.85 4.84
N ILE A 164 -4.96 15.09 4.18
CA ILE A 164 -5.36 13.89 3.47
C ILE A 164 -5.89 12.80 4.39
N LEU A 165 -5.41 12.70 5.65
CA LEU A 165 -5.96 11.82 6.66
C LEU A 165 -7.43 12.15 6.96
N SER A 166 -7.76 13.45 7.11
CA SER A 166 -9.14 13.91 7.36
C SER A 166 -10.06 13.71 6.16
N GLU A 167 -9.52 13.75 4.94
CA GLU A 167 -10.29 13.64 3.71
C GLU A 167 -10.48 12.21 3.21
N ALA A 168 -9.53 11.29 3.51
CA ALA A 168 -9.55 9.91 3.02
C ALA A 168 -10.82 9.14 3.42
N GLY A 169 -11.38 9.43 4.61
CA GLY A 169 -12.63 8.83 5.09
C GLY A 169 -13.90 9.34 4.39
N LYS A 170 -13.84 10.51 3.73
CA LYS A 170 -15.01 11.19 3.17
C LYS A 170 -15.40 10.69 1.77
N ARG A 171 -14.66 9.75 1.18
CA ARG A 171 -14.89 9.18 -0.15
C ARG A 171 -15.13 10.25 -1.24
N ARG A 172 -14.42 11.37 -1.15
CA ARG A 172 -14.51 12.41 -2.17
C ARG A 172 -14.08 11.88 -3.53
N ARG A 173 -14.75 12.36 -4.58
CA ARG A 173 -14.32 12.11 -5.95
C ARG A 173 -12.92 12.67 -6.18
N LEU A 174 -12.05 11.88 -6.78
CA LEU A 174 -10.71 12.30 -7.15
C LEU A 174 -10.78 13.28 -8.34
N GLU A 175 -10.54 14.55 -8.06
CA GLU A 175 -10.65 15.67 -9.02
C GLU A 175 -9.41 16.58 -8.93
N PRO A 176 -9.11 17.37 -9.97
CA PRO A 176 -8.01 18.33 -9.96
C PRO A 176 -8.05 19.29 -8.76
N LYS A 177 -9.25 19.59 -8.24
CA LYS A 177 -9.44 20.47 -7.09
C LYS A 177 -8.75 19.94 -5.84
N ILE A 178 -8.90 18.64 -5.51
CA ILE A 178 -8.25 18.06 -4.33
C ILE A 178 -6.73 18.02 -4.48
N VAL A 179 -6.23 17.76 -5.71
CA VAL A 179 -4.79 17.77 -5.99
C VAL A 179 -4.22 19.18 -5.84
N ARG A 180 -4.98 20.20 -6.25
CA ARG A 180 -4.63 21.62 -6.04
C ARG A 180 -4.62 21.98 -4.55
N GLU A 181 -5.60 21.53 -3.76
CA GLU A 181 -5.66 21.75 -2.31
C GLU A 181 -4.40 21.16 -1.63
N ILE A 182 -4.00 19.96 -2.01
CA ILE A 182 -2.75 19.32 -1.55
C ILE A 182 -1.53 20.17 -1.94
N ASN A 183 -1.44 20.61 -3.20
CA ASN A 183 -0.35 21.46 -3.66
C ASN A 183 -0.31 22.80 -2.91
N CYS A 184 -1.45 23.46 -2.69
CA CYS A 184 -1.55 24.69 -1.91
C CYS A 184 -0.96 24.53 -0.50
N LEU A 185 -1.21 23.40 0.16
CA LEU A 185 -0.66 23.15 1.50
C LEU A 185 0.85 22.96 1.46
N ILE A 186 1.36 22.16 0.52
CA ILE A 186 2.78 21.85 0.41
C ILE A 186 3.60 23.06 -0.02
N ALA A 187 3.05 23.89 -0.94
CA ALA A 187 3.76 25.02 -1.53
C ALA A 187 3.77 26.28 -0.66
N ARG A 188 3.00 26.34 0.44
CA ARG A 188 2.92 27.54 1.31
C ARG A 188 4.27 28.00 1.89
N GLY A 189 5.22 27.09 2.04
CA GLY A 189 6.58 27.40 2.51
C GLY A 189 7.51 27.96 1.41
N TYR A 190 7.01 28.15 0.20
CA TYR A 190 7.82 28.55 -0.96
C TYR A 190 7.22 29.77 -1.65
N PRO A 191 8.05 30.78 -1.99
CA PRO A 191 7.56 32.00 -2.63
C PRO A 191 6.99 31.81 -4.04
N ASP A 192 7.34 30.71 -4.71
CA ASP A 192 7.16 30.51 -6.16
C ASP A 192 5.86 29.79 -6.54
N GLY A 193 4.71 30.23 -6.06
CA GLY A 193 3.45 29.80 -6.65
C GLY A 193 2.67 28.72 -5.90
N ILE A 194 1.87 29.19 -4.98
CA ILE A 194 0.97 28.37 -4.15
C ILE A 194 -0.21 27.87 -4.99
N GLY A 195 -0.26 26.58 -5.28
CA GLY A 195 -1.40 25.95 -5.94
C GLY A 195 -1.69 26.44 -7.36
N LEU A 196 -0.69 27.04 -8.00
CA LEU A 196 -0.84 27.57 -9.36
C LEU A 196 -0.57 26.47 -10.38
N PHE A 197 -1.53 26.23 -11.25
CA PHE A 197 -1.31 25.45 -12.46
C PHE A 197 -0.46 26.25 -13.46
N ARG A 198 0.37 25.56 -14.23
CA ARG A 198 1.20 26.19 -15.25
C ARG A 198 0.36 26.83 -16.36
N ASN A 199 -0.73 26.17 -16.75
CA ASN A 199 -1.72 26.66 -17.70
C ASN A 199 -2.96 25.76 -17.68
N GLU A 200 -4.00 26.15 -18.41
CA GLU A 200 -5.26 25.39 -18.50
C GLU A 200 -5.07 23.99 -19.10
N ALA A 201 -4.22 23.85 -20.11
CA ALA A 201 -3.95 22.53 -20.71
C ALA A 201 -3.43 21.53 -19.68
N LYS A 202 -2.66 21.99 -18.67
CA LYS A 202 -2.18 21.16 -17.57
C LYS A 202 -3.30 20.76 -16.61
N VAL A 203 -4.31 21.58 -16.41
CA VAL A 203 -5.51 21.20 -15.63
C VAL A 203 -6.26 20.08 -16.34
N VAL A 204 -6.48 20.22 -17.65
CA VAL A 204 -7.15 19.20 -18.47
C VAL A 204 -6.33 17.89 -18.48
N ALA A 205 -5.01 17.97 -18.67
CA ALA A 205 -4.14 16.81 -18.64
C ALA A 205 -4.19 16.10 -17.27
N LEU A 206 -4.19 16.85 -16.16
CA LEU A 206 -4.35 16.28 -14.83
C LEU A 206 -5.72 15.61 -14.67
N ALA A 207 -6.80 16.25 -15.12
CA ALA A 207 -8.15 15.67 -15.07
C ALA A 207 -8.21 14.31 -15.81
N ASN A 208 -7.65 14.26 -17.02
CA ASN A 208 -7.58 13.02 -17.81
C ASN A 208 -6.77 11.93 -17.10
N THR A 209 -5.64 12.29 -16.52
CA THR A 209 -4.80 11.36 -15.74
C THR A 209 -5.55 10.78 -14.54
N LEU A 210 -6.32 11.61 -13.81
CA LEU A 210 -7.12 11.16 -12.67
C LEU A 210 -8.30 10.27 -13.12
N ASP A 211 -8.91 10.58 -14.26
CA ASP A 211 -9.98 9.78 -14.85
C ASP A 211 -9.44 8.42 -15.33
N GLU A 212 -8.28 8.39 -15.96
CA GLU A 212 -7.60 7.15 -16.32
C GLU A 212 -7.31 6.29 -15.09
N PHE A 213 -6.78 6.88 -14.02
CA PHE A 213 -6.56 6.17 -12.76
C PHE A 213 -7.86 5.58 -12.20
N ARG A 214 -8.97 6.32 -12.23
CA ARG A 214 -10.27 5.84 -11.74
C ARG A 214 -10.82 4.67 -12.55
N ARG A 215 -10.62 4.68 -13.87
CA ARG A 215 -11.05 3.61 -14.78
C ARG A 215 -10.10 2.42 -14.79
N SER A 216 -8.84 2.63 -14.39
CA SER A 216 -7.83 1.59 -14.43
C SER A 216 -8.15 0.47 -13.44
N THR A 217 -8.01 -0.75 -13.92
CA THR A 217 -8.10 -1.99 -13.13
C THR A 217 -6.71 -2.53 -12.85
N GLY A 218 -6.60 -3.49 -11.94
CA GLY A 218 -5.34 -4.15 -11.61
C GLY A 218 -4.79 -3.78 -10.24
N VAL A 219 -3.59 -4.25 -9.97
CA VAL A 219 -2.95 -4.14 -8.66
C VAL A 219 -2.58 -2.70 -8.31
N ILE A 220 -2.86 -2.31 -7.07
CA ILE A 220 -2.77 -0.93 -6.60
C ILE A 220 -1.39 -0.29 -6.83
N HIS A 221 -0.30 -1.01 -6.57
CA HIS A 221 1.05 -0.45 -6.72
C HIS A 221 1.38 -0.07 -8.16
N LYS A 222 0.94 -0.85 -9.17
CA LYS A 222 1.13 -0.52 -10.60
C LYS A 222 0.29 0.69 -11.01
N ARG A 223 -0.95 0.76 -10.52
CA ARG A 223 -1.85 1.91 -10.74
C ARG A 223 -1.27 3.19 -10.16
N LEU A 224 -0.75 3.13 -8.92
CA LEU A 224 -0.11 4.27 -8.26
C LEU A 224 1.20 4.69 -8.93
N ALA A 225 2.00 3.74 -9.42
CA ALA A 225 3.22 4.04 -10.17
C ALA A 225 2.92 4.82 -11.46
N ARG A 226 1.91 4.37 -12.22
CA ARG A 226 1.45 5.06 -13.43
C ARG A 226 0.97 6.47 -13.12
N LEU A 227 0.13 6.63 -12.09
CA LEU A 227 -0.37 7.94 -11.66
C LEU A 227 0.76 8.87 -11.24
N PHE A 228 1.67 8.39 -10.39
CA PHE A 228 2.81 9.18 -9.92
C PHE A 228 3.67 9.64 -11.10
N ALA A 229 4.05 8.72 -12.00
CA ALA A 229 4.86 9.02 -13.17
C ALA A 229 4.15 10.03 -14.10
N ALA A 230 2.87 9.88 -14.37
CA ALA A 230 2.10 10.78 -15.22
C ALA A 230 2.02 12.20 -14.63
N ILE A 231 1.82 12.35 -13.32
CA ILE A 231 1.79 13.66 -12.65
C ILE A 231 3.18 14.30 -12.66
N VAL A 232 4.23 13.56 -12.31
CA VAL A 232 5.60 14.06 -12.32
C VAL A 232 6.03 14.48 -13.73
N GLY A 233 5.72 13.67 -14.75
CA GLY A 233 6.05 13.96 -16.15
C GLY A 233 5.26 15.11 -16.73
N SER A 234 3.96 15.22 -16.45
CA SER A 234 3.14 16.33 -16.93
C SER A 234 3.46 17.66 -16.23
N SER A 235 4.00 17.60 -15.01
CA SER A 235 4.36 18.75 -14.18
C SER A 235 3.27 19.85 -14.17
N PRO A 236 2.07 19.55 -13.63
CA PRO A 236 0.91 20.43 -13.76
C PRO A 236 1.05 21.74 -12.99
N PHE A 237 1.82 21.75 -11.90
CA PHE A 237 2.00 22.93 -11.05
C PHE A 237 3.30 23.67 -11.33
N THR A 238 3.34 24.94 -10.98
CA THR A 238 4.55 25.77 -11.06
C THR A 238 5.61 25.30 -10.07
N ALA A 239 5.18 24.80 -8.89
CA ALA A 239 6.07 24.32 -7.84
C ALA A 239 5.57 23.01 -7.19
N ARG A 240 6.50 22.24 -6.64
CA ARG A 240 6.24 21.06 -5.76
C ARG A 240 5.39 19.93 -6.34
N THR A 241 5.36 19.78 -7.65
CA THR A 241 4.60 18.70 -8.32
C THR A 241 4.93 17.31 -7.76
N SER A 242 6.21 17.00 -7.58
CA SER A 242 6.62 15.67 -7.09
C SER A 242 6.17 15.39 -5.66
N SER A 243 6.29 16.39 -4.76
CA SER A 243 5.80 16.27 -3.38
C SER A 243 4.27 16.15 -3.37
N THR A 244 3.57 16.86 -4.26
CA THR A 244 2.12 16.76 -4.42
C THR A 244 1.70 15.38 -4.90
N ALA A 245 2.40 14.83 -5.91
CA ALA A 245 2.17 13.47 -6.38
C ALA A 245 2.39 12.43 -5.27
N PHE A 246 3.43 12.61 -4.45
CA PHE A 246 3.71 11.73 -3.31
C PHE A 246 2.60 11.79 -2.24
N VAL A 247 2.13 12.98 -1.87
CA VAL A 247 1.01 13.10 -0.92
C VAL A 247 -0.28 12.54 -1.50
N LEU A 248 -0.52 12.73 -2.81
CA LEU A 248 -1.68 12.18 -3.49
C LEU A 248 -1.72 10.65 -3.48
N ILE A 249 -0.60 9.97 -3.75
CA ILE A 249 -0.60 8.50 -3.65
C ILE A 249 -0.84 8.01 -2.23
N ASN A 250 -0.37 8.74 -1.21
CA ASN A 250 -0.71 8.45 0.18
C ASN A 250 -2.19 8.71 0.50
N TYR A 251 -2.80 9.75 -0.06
CA TYR A 251 -4.26 9.95 0.02
C TYR A 251 -5.03 8.76 -0.54
N LEU A 252 -4.63 8.26 -1.71
CA LEU A 252 -5.29 7.11 -2.34
C LEU A 252 -5.11 5.83 -1.53
N LEU A 253 -3.92 5.59 -0.97
CA LEU A 253 -3.68 4.45 -0.08
C LEU A 253 -4.57 4.52 1.17
N LEU A 254 -4.64 5.68 1.80
CA LEU A 254 -5.51 5.91 2.97
C LEU A 254 -6.99 5.71 2.62
N SER A 255 -7.43 6.16 1.45
CA SER A 255 -8.82 5.98 0.97
C SER A 255 -9.15 4.51 0.74
N GLU A 256 -8.17 3.69 0.39
CA GLU A 256 -8.27 2.23 0.29
C GLU A 256 -8.08 1.52 1.65
N GLY A 257 -7.90 2.27 2.74
CA GLY A 257 -7.64 1.77 4.08
C GLY A 257 -6.27 1.11 4.22
N LEU A 258 -5.30 1.53 3.42
CA LEU A 258 -3.89 1.17 3.54
C LEU A 258 -3.13 2.27 4.29
N PRO A 259 -2.09 1.94 5.06
CA PRO A 259 -1.29 2.95 5.75
C PRO A 259 -0.47 3.78 4.74
N PRO A 260 -0.04 5.00 5.13
CA PRO A 260 0.82 5.82 4.30
C PRO A 260 2.19 5.18 4.13
N ILE A 261 2.83 5.45 2.98
CA ILE A 261 4.13 4.90 2.61
C ILE A 261 5.20 5.97 2.56
N VAL A 262 6.44 5.57 2.79
CA VAL A 262 7.63 6.41 2.63
C VAL A 262 8.34 6.04 1.33
N LEU A 263 8.60 7.03 0.47
CA LEU A 263 9.40 6.90 -0.74
C LEU A 263 10.56 7.89 -0.70
N ASP A 264 11.70 7.48 -1.24
CA ASP A 264 12.78 8.42 -1.59
C ASP A 264 12.34 9.21 -2.83
N LEU A 265 11.96 10.47 -2.63
CA LEU A 265 11.30 11.26 -3.67
C LEU A 265 12.25 11.53 -4.86
N VAL A 266 13.55 11.74 -4.61
CA VAL A 266 14.54 11.98 -5.65
C VAL A 266 14.64 10.75 -6.57
N LYS A 267 14.88 9.57 -5.99
CA LYS A 267 14.95 8.31 -6.72
C LYS A 267 13.63 7.96 -7.40
N SER A 268 12.51 8.24 -6.75
CA SER A 268 11.19 7.98 -7.32
C SER A 268 10.90 8.87 -8.52
N CYS A 269 11.38 10.12 -8.54
CA CYS A 269 11.26 11.00 -9.71
C CYS A 269 12.13 10.53 -10.88
N GLU A 270 13.34 10.05 -10.62
CA GLU A 270 14.20 9.44 -11.64
C GLU A 270 13.54 8.19 -12.22
N SER A 271 13.05 7.31 -11.35
CA SER A 271 12.31 6.10 -11.74
C SER A 271 11.02 6.42 -12.50
N ALA A 272 10.35 7.53 -12.20
CA ALA A 272 9.16 7.97 -12.91
C ALA A 272 9.46 8.37 -14.35
N ARG A 273 10.57 9.04 -14.61
CA ARG A 273 11.00 9.36 -15.98
C ARG A 273 11.29 8.09 -16.79
N THR A 274 11.99 7.12 -16.19
CA THR A 274 12.23 5.81 -16.80
C THR A 274 10.91 5.07 -17.06
N TYR A 275 9.95 5.14 -16.11
CA TYR A 275 8.64 4.52 -16.22
C TYR A 275 7.82 5.06 -17.41
N LEU A 276 7.90 6.36 -17.67
CA LEU A 276 7.23 6.99 -18.81
C LEU A 276 7.81 6.56 -20.16
N ALA A 277 9.11 6.29 -20.19
CA ALA A 277 9.78 5.81 -21.41
C ALA A 277 9.55 4.31 -21.62
N ASP A 278 9.71 3.51 -20.58
CA ASP A 278 9.49 2.05 -20.58
C ASP A 278 9.12 1.57 -19.16
N PRO A 279 7.85 1.25 -18.91
CA PRO A 279 7.41 0.77 -17.59
C PRO A 279 8.15 -0.49 -17.11
N ASN A 280 8.62 -1.34 -18.01
CA ASN A 280 9.28 -2.60 -17.66
C ASN A 280 10.74 -2.39 -17.21
N ARG A 281 11.36 -1.28 -17.60
CA ARG A 281 12.72 -0.90 -17.17
C ARG A 281 12.75 -0.12 -15.88
N SER A 282 11.59 0.34 -15.38
CA SER A 282 11.50 1.13 -14.17
C SER A 282 11.23 0.27 -12.94
N ASN A 283 11.91 0.57 -11.85
CA ASN A 283 11.66 -0.04 -10.54
C ASN A 283 10.59 0.71 -9.71
N LEU A 284 9.92 1.71 -10.27
CA LEU A 284 8.96 2.56 -9.53
C LEU A 284 7.81 1.75 -8.92
N ALA A 285 7.19 0.86 -9.69
CA ALA A 285 6.10 0.03 -9.21
C ALA A 285 6.56 -0.91 -8.08
N GLU A 286 7.76 -1.47 -8.20
CA GLU A 286 8.36 -2.32 -7.18
C GLU A 286 8.71 -1.53 -5.91
N ALA A 287 9.23 -0.31 -6.04
CA ALA A 287 9.51 0.56 -4.91
C ALA A 287 8.22 0.90 -4.13
N ILE A 288 7.14 1.23 -4.83
CA ILE A 288 5.83 1.48 -4.22
C ILE A 288 5.29 0.20 -3.56
N ARG A 289 5.38 -0.95 -4.22
CA ARG A 289 4.97 -2.25 -3.68
C ARG A 289 5.70 -2.56 -2.37
N TYR A 290 7.02 -2.43 -2.39
CA TYR A 290 7.86 -2.67 -1.21
C TYR A 290 7.51 -1.71 -0.07
N ALA A 291 7.29 -0.42 -0.37
CA ALA A 291 6.92 0.59 0.61
C ALA A 291 5.55 0.27 1.25
N ILE A 292 4.55 -0.17 0.46
CA ILE A 292 3.24 -0.62 0.98
C ILE A 292 3.43 -1.81 1.92
N TYR A 293 4.21 -2.80 1.50
CA TYR A 293 4.45 -4.01 2.28
C TYR A 293 5.16 -3.70 3.62
N LYS A 294 6.19 -2.85 3.57
CA LYS A 294 6.93 -2.39 4.74
C LYS A 294 6.02 -1.66 5.71
N SER A 295 5.24 -0.69 5.22
CA SER A 295 4.32 0.08 6.05
C SER A 295 3.25 -0.81 6.70
N LEU A 296 2.67 -1.75 5.97
CA LEU A 296 1.72 -2.72 6.53
C LEU A 296 2.34 -3.60 7.62
N HIS A 297 3.61 -3.96 7.45
CA HIS A 297 4.32 -4.76 8.45
C HIS A 297 4.57 -3.96 9.73
N GLU A 298 5.02 -2.72 9.60
CA GLU A 298 5.24 -1.80 10.73
C GLU A 298 3.92 -1.55 11.49
N TYR A 299 2.82 -1.32 10.79
CA TYR A 299 1.49 -1.15 11.41
C TYR A 299 0.98 -2.42 12.07
N ALA A 300 1.26 -3.60 11.52
CA ALA A 300 0.86 -4.87 12.12
C ALA A 300 1.67 -5.21 13.39
N ALA A 301 2.95 -4.84 13.41
CA ALA A 301 3.84 -5.11 14.55
C ALA A 301 3.51 -4.27 15.80
N LEU A 302 2.86 -3.12 15.61
CA LEU A 302 2.49 -2.20 16.68
C LEU A 302 1.10 -2.47 17.29
N THR A 303 0.33 -3.38 16.69
CA THR A 303 -0.91 -3.87 17.30
C THR A 303 -0.58 -4.98 18.27
N PRO A 304 -0.86 -4.84 19.59
CA PRO A 304 -0.61 -5.92 20.55
C PRO A 304 -1.30 -7.20 20.06
N LEU A 305 -0.54 -8.28 20.00
CA LEU A 305 -1.10 -9.62 19.95
C LEU A 305 -1.75 -9.82 21.33
N GLY A 306 -3.06 -9.57 21.42
CA GLY A 306 -3.85 -9.93 22.58
C GLY A 306 -4.08 -11.42 22.67
#